data_455a22997382bbef695250c3569fa688
#
_entry.id   455a22997382bbef695250c3569fa688
#
_cell.length_a   1.000
_cell.length_b   1.000
_cell.length_c   1.000
_cell.angle_alpha   90.00
_cell.angle_beta   90.00
_cell.angle_gamma   90.00
#
_symmetry.space_group_name_H-M   'P 1'
#
loop_
_entity.id
_entity.type
_entity.pdbx_description
1 polymer ?
#
loop_
_entity_poly.entity_id
_entity_poly.type
_entity_poly.pdbx_seq_one_letter_code
_entity_poly.pdbx_strand_id
1 'polypeptide(L)'
;MNSKKIALPFAIALITLGTLGVLGGCSSVTVVDATALPAMPVAFKEADSRWTAAVLAESQARGNWWKAFADPVLDDLVERANSGNSSIQQAGARVEQAKALLRGADANRTVQVSANAGASRQGGALINAIGSSGTLFNTSVNLSYEVDLFGRLAKASDAAVHDAQAREALMHSARLAVQTDVAQTYFSMRGLDTERAVLRTALTAQRAAVELNERRVRAGLISDIDVQRQRMSLAATETDLATLERQRTLYEHALAVLVGEVASSFAVAERDWTGALPVIPPGIPSTLLARRPDVSAAQSSILSAQARLGASQAAWFPSLSLTTSSGFASPELSHLFRTSVLDWAIGGVLSLPLFDGGRREAGLKGASAEVDLSLATYREQVLIAFKDVEDQLASLRILSDQADIQQRALTLAARITKLSESRFRNGLSSKLEVLDARQSELLSERKVVQVRASQYQVTVGLVKALGGGW
;
A
#
# COMPACT_ATOMS: atom_id res chain seq x y z
N MET A 1 -80.37 3.52 20.70
CA MET A 1 -79.36 3.71 21.73
C MET A 1 -78.40 2.54 21.69
N ASN A 2 -77.04 2.75 21.67
CA ASN A 2 -75.95 1.80 21.77
C ASN A 2 -75.48 1.05 20.50
N SER A 3 -74.98 1.74 19.51
CA SER A 3 -74.15 1.09 18.47
C SER A 3 -72.76 1.73 18.30
N LYS A 4 -72.35 2.71 19.14
CA LYS A 4 -71.09 3.44 18.99
C LYS A 4 -69.94 2.99 19.93
N LYS A 5 -70.11 2.02 20.81
CA LYS A 5 -69.10 1.62 21.81
C LYS A 5 -68.28 0.35 21.46
N ILE A 6 -68.56 -0.36 20.35
CA ILE A 6 -67.88 -1.61 19.99
C ILE A 6 -66.82 -1.42 18.89
N ALA A 7 -66.82 -0.26 18.15
CA ALA A 7 -65.88 -0.05 17.04
C ALA A 7 -64.44 0.36 17.49
N LEU A 8 -64.29 0.98 18.65
CA LEU A 8 -62.99 1.49 19.12
C LEU A 8 -61.98 0.41 19.55
N PRO A 9 -62.37 -0.67 20.32
CA PRO A 9 -61.42 -1.73 20.69
C PRO A 9 -61.04 -2.62 19.50
N PHE A 10 -61.88 -2.76 18.47
CA PHE A 10 -61.55 -3.54 17.28
C PHE A 10 -60.53 -2.84 16.36
N ALA A 11 -60.60 -1.51 16.27
CA ALA A 11 -59.64 -0.73 15.50
C ALA A 11 -58.25 -0.72 16.17
N ILE A 12 -58.18 -0.67 17.51
CA ILE A 12 -56.90 -0.75 18.26
C ILE A 12 -56.29 -2.17 18.18
N ALA A 13 -57.12 -3.23 18.24
CA ALA A 13 -56.68 -4.59 18.08
C ALA A 13 -56.15 -4.90 16.66
N LEU A 14 -56.74 -4.33 15.60
CA LEU A 14 -56.24 -4.48 14.25
C LEU A 14 -54.92 -3.72 14.00
N ILE A 15 -54.73 -2.57 14.62
CA ILE A 15 -53.46 -1.79 14.56
C ILE A 15 -52.36 -2.53 15.32
N THR A 16 -52.64 -3.13 16.48
CA THR A 16 -51.63 -3.88 17.25
C THR A 16 -51.28 -5.24 16.60
N LEU A 17 -52.19 -5.90 15.88
CA LEU A 17 -51.88 -7.12 15.15
C LEU A 17 -51.10 -6.86 13.86
N GLY A 18 -51.35 -5.74 13.20
CA GLY A 18 -50.58 -5.28 12.01
C GLY A 18 -49.14 -4.89 12.34
N THR A 19 -48.87 -4.37 13.53
CA THR A 19 -47.52 -3.93 13.94
C THR A 19 -46.63 -5.10 14.40
N LEU A 20 -47.17 -6.22 14.89
CA LEU A 20 -46.38 -7.43 15.24
C LEU A 20 -45.93 -8.22 14.00
N GLY A 21 -46.62 -8.12 12.87
CA GLY A 21 -46.26 -8.80 11.60
C GLY A 21 -45.08 -8.19 10.86
N VAL A 22 -44.73 -6.93 11.12
CA VAL A 22 -43.65 -6.21 10.41
C VAL A 22 -42.27 -6.38 11.12
N LEU A 23 -42.23 -6.84 12.35
CA LEU A 23 -40.98 -7.02 13.13
C LEU A 23 -40.20 -8.31 12.78
N GLY A 24 -40.74 -9.16 11.89
CA GLY A 24 -40.07 -10.43 11.49
C GLY A 24 -39.18 -10.35 10.24
N GLY A 25 -38.99 -9.18 9.66
CA GLY A 25 -38.09 -8.98 8.51
C GLY A 25 -36.62 -8.87 8.96
N CYS A 26 -36.03 -9.95 9.48
CA CYS A 26 -34.58 -10.04 9.55
C CYS A 26 -34.02 -9.88 8.14
N SER A 27 -33.47 -8.72 7.80
CA SER A 27 -32.70 -8.53 6.58
C SER A 27 -31.51 -9.48 6.65
N SER A 28 -31.56 -10.57 5.90
CA SER A 28 -30.39 -11.40 5.63
C SER A 28 -29.35 -10.50 4.96
N VAL A 29 -28.32 -10.13 5.69
CA VAL A 29 -27.10 -9.59 5.11
C VAL A 29 -26.67 -10.62 4.05
N THR A 30 -26.61 -10.21 2.80
CA THR A 30 -26.09 -11.05 1.73
C THR A 30 -24.65 -11.41 2.11
N VAL A 31 -24.46 -12.65 2.58
CA VAL A 31 -23.13 -13.21 2.83
C VAL A 31 -22.39 -13.16 1.49
N VAL A 32 -21.15 -12.70 1.50
CA VAL A 32 -20.26 -12.77 0.32
C VAL A 32 -20.35 -14.18 -0.25
N ASP A 33 -20.74 -14.28 -1.51
CA ASP A 33 -20.74 -15.56 -2.20
C ASP A 33 -19.28 -16.02 -2.36
N ALA A 34 -18.85 -16.95 -1.50
CA ALA A 34 -17.50 -17.51 -1.53
C ALA A 34 -17.18 -18.19 -2.86
N THR A 35 -18.19 -18.57 -3.66
CA THR A 35 -18.01 -19.15 -5.01
C THR A 35 -17.53 -18.15 -6.03
N ALA A 36 -17.63 -16.84 -5.77
CA ALA A 36 -17.10 -15.79 -6.64
C ALA A 36 -15.57 -15.64 -6.55
N LEU A 37 -14.92 -16.28 -5.57
CA LEU A 37 -13.46 -16.23 -5.41
C LEU A 37 -12.76 -17.26 -6.30
N PRO A 38 -11.56 -16.97 -6.83
CA PRO A 38 -10.77 -17.95 -7.56
C PRO A 38 -10.49 -19.17 -6.69
N ALA A 39 -10.58 -20.38 -7.26
CA ALA A 39 -10.16 -21.59 -6.57
C ALA A 39 -8.69 -21.48 -6.18
N MET A 40 -8.38 -21.70 -4.90
CA MET A 40 -7.01 -21.59 -4.40
C MET A 40 -6.17 -22.78 -4.85
N PRO A 41 -4.99 -22.59 -5.49
CA PRO A 41 -4.10 -23.69 -5.81
C PRO A 41 -3.53 -24.29 -4.53
N VAL A 42 -3.28 -25.60 -4.56
CA VAL A 42 -2.70 -26.35 -3.41
C VAL A 42 -1.21 -26.00 -3.22
N ALA A 43 -0.51 -25.67 -4.33
CA ALA A 43 0.90 -25.31 -4.34
C ALA A 43 1.17 -24.29 -5.45
N PHE A 44 2.27 -23.54 -5.33
CA PHE A 44 2.77 -22.69 -6.41
C PHE A 44 3.33 -23.57 -7.53
N LYS A 45 3.02 -23.22 -8.78
CA LYS A 45 3.46 -23.95 -9.98
C LYS A 45 4.99 -23.94 -10.12
N GLU A 46 5.60 -22.79 -9.85
CA GLU A 46 7.04 -22.56 -10.00
C GLU A 46 7.84 -22.88 -8.72
N ALA A 47 7.18 -23.42 -7.67
CA ALA A 47 7.86 -23.90 -6.47
C ALA A 47 8.75 -25.09 -6.80
N ASP A 48 10.07 -24.95 -6.59
CA ASP A 48 11.06 -26.01 -6.73
C ASP A 48 11.41 -26.61 -5.35
N SER A 49 11.81 -27.88 -5.31
CA SER A 49 12.25 -28.57 -4.08
C SER A 49 13.37 -27.84 -3.32
N ARG A 50 14.15 -27.04 -4.00
CA ARG A 50 15.18 -26.15 -3.42
C ARG A 50 14.60 -25.08 -2.48
N TRP A 51 13.31 -24.73 -2.64
CA TRP A 51 12.63 -23.65 -1.92
C TRP A 51 11.55 -24.17 -0.95
N THR A 52 11.15 -25.44 -1.07
CA THR A 52 10.07 -26.06 -0.26
C THR A 52 10.53 -26.57 1.11
N ALA A 53 11.81 -26.60 1.41
CA ALA A 53 12.34 -26.98 2.72
C ALA A 53 12.13 -25.89 3.78
N ALA A 54 10.96 -25.26 3.80
CA ALA A 54 10.58 -24.28 4.81
C ALA A 54 10.07 -24.98 6.05
N VAL A 55 10.93 -25.16 7.02
CA VAL A 55 10.52 -25.29 8.43
C VAL A 55 9.77 -24.00 8.78
N LEU A 56 8.41 -24.13 8.91
CA LEU A 56 7.53 -23.21 9.63
C LEU A 56 7.97 -21.72 9.63
N ALA A 57 7.81 -21.04 8.52
CA ALA A 57 7.93 -19.58 8.43
C ALA A 57 6.97 -18.82 9.40
N GLU A 58 6.05 -19.56 10.05
CA GLU A 58 5.10 -19.05 11.03
C GLU A 58 5.72 -18.61 12.36
N SER A 59 6.94 -19.08 12.66
CA SER A 59 7.64 -18.78 13.92
C SER A 59 8.60 -17.59 13.82
N GLN A 60 8.82 -17.01 12.65
CA GLN A 60 9.75 -15.87 12.49
C GLN A 60 9.02 -14.55 12.78
N ALA A 61 9.69 -13.68 13.54
CA ALA A 61 9.17 -12.35 13.88
C ALA A 61 8.90 -11.52 12.61
N ARG A 62 7.64 -11.17 12.39
CA ARG A 62 7.23 -10.31 11.27
C ARG A 62 7.90 -8.94 11.39
N GLY A 63 8.51 -8.44 10.33
CA GLY A 63 8.83 -7.03 10.23
C GLY A 63 10.29 -6.65 9.95
N ASN A 64 11.27 -7.52 10.16
CA ASN A 64 12.70 -7.19 9.98
C ASN A 64 13.37 -8.08 8.92
N TRP A 65 12.66 -8.38 7.83
CA TRP A 65 13.08 -9.31 6.78
C TRP A 65 14.44 -8.94 6.14
N TRP A 66 14.78 -7.66 6.08
CA TRP A 66 16.05 -7.19 5.49
C TRP A 66 17.27 -7.64 6.28
N LYS A 67 17.14 -7.97 7.57
CA LYS A 67 18.25 -8.48 8.42
C LYS A 67 18.77 -9.85 7.96
N ALA A 68 17.97 -10.60 7.19
CA ALA A 68 18.41 -11.86 6.58
C ALA A 68 19.56 -11.67 5.57
N PHE A 69 19.74 -10.47 5.03
CA PHE A 69 20.84 -10.14 4.14
C PHE A 69 22.15 -9.86 4.89
N ALA A 70 22.10 -9.74 6.22
CA ALA A 70 23.27 -9.50 7.10
C ALA A 70 24.12 -8.30 6.65
N ASP A 71 23.51 -7.23 6.19
CA ASP A 71 24.18 -6.01 5.74
C ASP A 71 23.77 -4.81 6.62
N PRO A 72 24.70 -4.34 7.49
CA PRO A 72 24.40 -3.26 8.45
C PRO A 72 24.10 -1.91 7.77
N VAL A 73 24.56 -1.68 6.52
CA VAL A 73 24.25 -0.46 5.79
C VAL A 73 22.79 -0.52 5.28
N LEU A 74 22.34 -1.69 4.82
CA LEU A 74 20.94 -1.90 4.46
C LEU A 74 20.04 -1.72 5.69
N ASP A 75 20.45 -2.28 6.84
CA ASP A 75 19.70 -2.15 8.09
C ASP A 75 19.49 -0.67 8.45
N ASP A 76 20.56 0.14 8.45
CA ASP A 76 20.49 1.59 8.72
C ASP A 76 19.58 2.32 7.73
N LEU A 77 19.73 2.06 6.43
CA LEU A 77 18.91 2.70 5.39
C LEU A 77 17.42 2.39 5.54
N VAL A 78 17.08 1.14 5.84
CA VAL A 78 15.67 0.74 6.05
C VAL A 78 15.11 1.36 7.33
N GLU A 79 15.87 1.42 8.42
CA GLU A 79 15.43 2.04 9.67
C GLU A 79 15.23 3.56 9.51
N ARG A 80 16.12 4.24 8.79
CA ARG A 80 15.96 5.67 8.43
C ARG A 80 14.74 5.89 7.55
N ALA A 81 14.52 5.02 6.55
CA ALA A 81 13.33 5.09 5.70
C ALA A 81 12.03 4.87 6.48
N ASN A 82 11.99 3.94 7.42
CA ASN A 82 10.82 3.69 8.26
C ASN A 82 10.40 4.93 9.08
N SER A 83 11.35 5.77 9.49
CA SER A 83 11.10 6.98 10.28
C SER A 83 10.96 8.25 9.42
N GLY A 84 11.74 8.38 8.34
CA GLY A 84 11.88 9.60 7.56
C GLY A 84 11.04 9.65 6.28
N ASN A 85 10.58 8.51 5.75
CA ASN A 85 9.94 8.47 4.44
C ASN A 85 8.57 9.14 4.42
N SER A 86 8.37 10.09 3.51
CA SER A 86 7.13 10.86 3.39
C SER A 86 5.92 10.03 2.96
N SER A 87 6.10 8.94 2.19
CA SER A 87 4.98 8.07 1.78
C SER A 87 4.44 7.29 2.98
N ILE A 88 5.30 6.83 3.90
CA ILE A 88 4.89 6.18 5.15
C ILE A 88 4.15 7.19 6.05
N GLN A 89 4.66 8.43 6.17
CA GLN A 89 4.01 9.49 6.94
C GLN A 89 2.64 9.85 6.37
N GLN A 90 2.50 9.96 5.04
CA GLN A 90 1.22 10.17 4.37
C GLN A 90 0.24 9.03 4.63
N ALA A 91 0.70 7.78 4.58
CA ALA A 91 -0.14 6.63 4.89
C ALA A 91 -0.60 6.65 6.35
N GLY A 92 0.27 7.00 7.30
CA GLY A 92 -0.07 7.20 8.70
C GLY A 92 -1.11 8.32 8.91
N ALA A 93 -0.96 9.45 8.24
CA ALA A 93 -1.93 10.53 8.28
C ALA A 93 -3.31 10.12 7.75
N ARG A 94 -3.37 9.27 6.70
CA ARG A 94 -4.63 8.71 6.19
C ARG A 94 -5.31 7.76 7.19
N VAL A 95 -4.53 7.02 7.98
CA VAL A 95 -5.08 6.20 9.09
C VAL A 95 -5.72 7.10 10.14
N GLU A 96 -5.03 8.15 10.57
CA GLU A 96 -5.59 9.08 11.56
C GLU A 96 -6.83 9.82 11.04
N GLN A 97 -6.86 10.17 9.75
CA GLN A 97 -8.05 10.71 9.10
C GLN A 97 -9.23 9.72 9.15
N ALA A 98 -8.99 8.45 8.82
CA ALA A 98 -10.05 7.43 8.87
C ALA A 98 -10.54 7.18 10.31
N LYS A 99 -9.65 7.16 11.30
CA LYS A 99 -10.02 7.07 12.71
C LYS A 99 -10.84 8.29 13.18
N ALA A 100 -10.54 9.48 12.66
CA ALA A 100 -11.35 10.68 12.95
C ALA A 100 -12.75 10.59 12.34
N LEU A 101 -12.86 10.07 11.11
CA LEU A 101 -14.16 9.80 10.47
C LEU A 101 -14.97 8.74 11.22
N LEU A 102 -14.32 7.68 11.71
CA LEU A 102 -14.95 6.70 12.59
C LEU A 102 -15.51 7.35 13.87
N ARG A 103 -14.71 8.17 14.57
CA ARG A 103 -15.21 8.92 15.74
C ARG A 103 -16.40 9.81 15.41
N GLY A 104 -16.41 10.41 14.20
CA GLY A 104 -17.55 11.18 13.69
C GLY A 104 -18.80 10.32 13.47
N ALA A 105 -18.64 9.12 12.90
CA ALA A 105 -19.73 8.17 12.73
C ALA A 105 -20.29 7.69 14.08
N ASP A 106 -19.42 7.37 15.03
CA ASP A 106 -19.81 6.98 16.39
C ASP A 106 -20.52 8.13 17.14
N ALA A 107 -20.05 9.36 16.97
CA ALA A 107 -20.68 10.53 17.56
C ALA A 107 -22.14 10.70 17.12
N ASN A 108 -22.49 10.33 15.87
CA ASN A 108 -23.88 10.37 15.40
C ASN A 108 -24.82 9.39 16.15
N ARG A 109 -24.24 8.42 16.88
CA ARG A 109 -24.98 7.46 17.71
C ARG A 109 -25.14 7.91 19.16
N THR A 110 -24.62 9.07 19.51
CA THR A 110 -24.67 9.64 20.85
C THR A 110 -25.59 10.84 20.91
N VAL A 111 -25.92 11.27 22.12
CA VAL A 111 -26.71 12.48 22.35
C VAL A 111 -25.93 13.70 21.84
N GLN A 112 -26.57 14.50 20.98
CA GLN A 112 -26.04 15.77 20.50
C GLN A 112 -26.58 16.90 21.37
N VAL A 113 -25.71 17.78 21.88
CA VAL A 113 -26.07 18.91 22.68
C VAL A 113 -25.62 20.19 21.96
N SER A 114 -26.55 21.12 21.79
CA SER A 114 -26.27 22.41 21.18
C SER A 114 -26.86 23.55 22.02
N ALA A 115 -26.17 24.64 22.06
CA ALA A 115 -26.67 25.88 22.64
C ALA A 115 -26.91 26.91 21.53
N ASN A 116 -28.07 27.54 21.53
CA ASN A 116 -28.43 28.55 20.56
C ASN A 116 -28.81 29.86 21.28
N ALA A 117 -28.43 30.99 20.73
CA ALA A 117 -28.87 32.29 21.10
C ALA A 117 -29.23 33.08 19.85
N GLY A 118 -30.35 33.78 19.88
CA GLY A 118 -30.83 34.50 18.71
C GLY A 118 -31.72 35.67 19.06
N ALA A 119 -31.83 36.58 18.12
CA ALA A 119 -32.83 37.62 18.11
C ALA A 119 -33.56 37.61 16.76
N SER A 120 -34.86 37.58 16.78
CA SER A 120 -35.66 37.63 15.57
C SER A 120 -36.71 38.74 15.71
N ARG A 121 -37.03 39.43 14.62
CA ARG A 121 -38.14 40.34 14.51
C ARG A 121 -39.12 39.81 13.52
N GLN A 122 -40.31 39.58 13.99
CA GLN A 122 -41.37 38.99 13.17
C GLN A 122 -42.62 39.87 13.20
N GLY A 123 -43.36 39.94 12.10
CA GLY A 123 -44.63 40.65 11.99
C GLY A 123 -45.58 39.86 11.10
N GLY A 124 -46.83 39.99 11.34
CA GLY A 124 -47.87 39.32 10.53
C GLY A 124 -49.04 38.79 11.37
N ALA A 125 -50.11 38.41 10.71
CA ALA A 125 -51.40 38.04 11.34
C ALA A 125 -51.36 36.75 12.18
N LEU A 126 -50.35 35.89 11.99
CA LEU A 126 -50.25 34.59 12.68
C LEU A 126 -49.50 34.66 14.05
N ILE A 127 -48.79 35.74 14.31
CA ILE A 127 -47.96 35.87 15.51
C ILE A 127 -48.39 36.99 16.42
N ASN A 128 -48.89 38.07 15.84
CA ASN A 128 -49.37 39.26 16.57
C ASN A 128 -50.69 39.75 15.97
N ALA A 129 -51.39 40.69 16.67
CA ALA A 129 -52.52 41.38 16.09
C ALA A 129 -52.17 42.00 14.72
N ILE A 130 -53.13 42.05 13.80
CA ILE A 130 -52.95 42.57 12.44
C ILE A 130 -52.19 43.89 12.44
N GLY A 131 -51.02 43.96 11.78
CA GLY A 131 -50.17 45.17 11.71
C GLY A 131 -49.13 45.35 12.82
N SER A 132 -49.03 44.41 13.78
CA SER A 132 -48.01 44.49 14.85
C SER A 132 -46.75 43.67 14.47
N SER A 133 -45.57 44.17 14.84
CA SER A 133 -44.32 43.46 14.77
C SER A 133 -43.72 43.35 16.17
N GLY A 134 -43.15 42.19 16.47
CA GLY A 134 -42.47 41.93 17.75
C GLY A 134 -41.03 41.51 17.56
N THR A 135 -40.16 41.88 18.50
CA THR A 135 -38.83 41.34 18.61
C THR A 135 -38.86 40.21 19.64
N LEU A 136 -38.20 39.09 19.37
CA LEU A 136 -38.03 37.98 20.30
C LEU A 136 -36.54 37.68 20.46
N PHE A 137 -36.05 37.77 21.68
CA PHE A 137 -34.75 37.29 22.09
C PHE A 137 -34.92 35.90 22.67
N ASN A 138 -34.12 34.95 22.23
CA ASN A 138 -34.15 33.58 22.73
C ASN A 138 -32.75 33.03 23.00
N THR A 139 -32.66 32.19 23.99
CA THR A 139 -31.48 31.34 24.25
C THR A 139 -31.99 29.98 24.67
N SER A 140 -31.38 28.92 24.13
CA SER A 140 -31.79 27.54 24.44
C SER A 140 -30.64 26.59 24.41
N VAL A 141 -30.73 25.53 25.21
CA VAL A 141 -29.93 24.32 25.10
C VAL A 141 -30.84 23.25 24.55
N ASN A 142 -30.40 22.61 23.45
CA ASN A 142 -31.16 21.57 22.79
C ASN A 142 -30.36 20.26 22.85
N LEU A 143 -31.02 19.19 23.22
CA LEU A 143 -30.51 17.83 23.10
C LEU A 143 -31.27 17.12 22.00
N SER A 144 -30.55 16.36 21.17
CA SER A 144 -31.14 15.48 20.16
C SER A 144 -30.46 14.14 20.19
N TYR A 145 -31.24 13.08 20.01
CA TYR A 145 -30.76 11.71 19.94
C TYR A 145 -31.60 10.93 18.94
N GLU A 146 -30.95 10.35 17.93
CA GLU A 146 -31.61 9.42 17.02
C GLU A 146 -31.52 7.99 17.57
N VAL A 147 -32.67 7.39 17.83
CA VAL A 147 -32.78 6.00 18.28
C VAL A 147 -32.60 5.09 17.06
N ASP A 148 -31.51 4.37 17.03
CA ASP A 148 -31.13 3.51 15.87
C ASP A 148 -31.92 2.18 15.90
N LEU A 149 -33.23 2.24 15.65
CA LEU A 149 -34.14 1.09 15.68
C LEU A 149 -33.84 0.02 14.65
N PHE A 150 -33.33 0.44 13.49
CA PHE A 150 -33.10 -0.43 12.32
C PHE A 150 -31.62 -0.56 11.96
N GLY A 151 -30.71 -0.06 12.81
CA GLY A 151 -29.29 -0.23 12.67
C GLY A 151 -28.65 0.63 11.58
N ARG A 152 -29.29 1.68 11.09
CA ARG A 152 -28.74 2.59 10.06
C ARG A 152 -27.45 3.25 10.52
N LEU A 153 -27.45 3.81 11.72
CA LEU A 153 -26.28 4.48 12.31
C LEU A 153 -25.22 3.44 12.72
N ALA A 154 -25.62 2.31 13.25
CA ALA A 154 -24.72 1.21 13.56
C ALA A 154 -23.99 0.71 12.32
N LYS A 155 -24.69 0.49 11.21
CA LYS A 155 -24.08 0.08 9.94
C LYS A 155 -23.18 1.15 9.33
N ALA A 156 -23.50 2.44 9.49
CA ALA A 156 -22.62 3.52 9.07
C ALA A 156 -21.31 3.56 9.90
N SER A 157 -21.40 3.31 11.21
CA SER A 157 -20.23 3.17 12.09
C SER A 157 -19.41 1.90 11.73
N ASP A 158 -20.05 0.73 11.52
CA ASP A 158 -19.38 -0.50 11.07
C ASP A 158 -18.59 -0.25 9.77
N ALA A 159 -19.18 0.49 8.80
CA ALA A 159 -18.50 0.86 7.56
C ALA A 159 -17.24 1.69 7.83
N ALA A 160 -17.31 2.67 8.73
CA ALA A 160 -16.17 3.49 9.10
C ALA A 160 -15.08 2.71 9.86
N VAL A 161 -15.46 1.70 10.66
CA VAL A 161 -14.51 0.76 11.30
C VAL A 161 -13.71 0.03 10.22
N HIS A 162 -14.40 -0.56 9.24
CA HIS A 162 -13.75 -1.32 8.17
C HIS A 162 -12.93 -0.43 7.25
N ASP A 163 -13.35 0.83 7.01
CA ASP A 163 -12.53 1.83 6.30
C ASP A 163 -11.22 2.13 7.04
N ALA A 164 -11.28 2.29 8.36
CA ALA A 164 -10.08 2.51 9.17
C ALA A 164 -9.14 1.29 9.14
N GLN A 165 -9.68 0.08 9.22
CA GLN A 165 -8.92 -1.17 9.09
C GLN A 165 -8.26 -1.28 7.69
N ALA A 166 -8.99 -0.94 6.62
CA ALA A 166 -8.43 -0.92 5.27
C ALA A 166 -7.26 0.08 5.15
N ARG A 167 -7.38 1.28 5.74
CA ARG A 167 -6.28 2.28 5.76
C ARG A 167 -5.08 1.81 6.56
N GLU A 168 -5.28 1.12 7.68
CA GLU A 168 -4.21 0.53 8.48
C GLU A 168 -3.45 -0.54 7.69
N ALA A 169 -4.17 -1.44 7.02
CA ALA A 169 -3.57 -2.43 6.14
C ALA A 169 -2.79 -1.78 4.98
N LEU A 170 -3.32 -0.73 4.35
CA LEU A 170 -2.62 0.03 3.30
C LEU A 170 -1.38 0.76 3.83
N MET A 171 -1.35 1.19 5.09
CA MET A 171 -0.16 1.76 5.71
C MET A 171 0.95 0.69 5.84
N HIS A 172 0.60 -0.54 6.23
CA HIS A 172 1.55 -1.65 6.24
C HIS A 172 2.07 -1.99 4.84
N SER A 173 1.20 -1.95 3.82
CA SER A 173 1.58 -2.14 2.41
C SER A 173 2.55 -1.06 1.95
N ALA A 174 2.29 0.22 2.26
CA ALA A 174 3.16 1.34 1.92
C ALA A 174 4.54 1.21 2.61
N ARG A 175 4.57 0.81 3.89
CA ARG A 175 5.81 0.56 4.61
C ARG A 175 6.63 -0.55 3.95
N LEU A 176 6.01 -1.68 3.62
CA LEU A 176 6.67 -2.78 2.93
C LEU A 176 7.19 -2.35 1.56
N ALA A 177 6.41 -1.59 0.79
CA ALA A 177 6.84 -1.06 -0.49
C ALA A 177 8.11 -0.19 -0.35
N VAL A 178 8.12 0.75 0.59
CA VAL A 178 9.29 1.60 0.84
C VAL A 178 10.51 0.77 1.27
N GLN A 179 10.35 -0.17 2.18
CA GLN A 179 11.43 -1.05 2.62
C GLN A 179 12.02 -1.85 1.46
N THR A 180 11.16 -2.41 0.60
CA THR A 180 11.61 -3.18 -0.56
C THR A 180 12.25 -2.29 -1.63
N ASP A 181 11.74 -1.09 -1.85
CA ASP A 181 12.30 -0.12 -2.79
C ASP A 181 13.70 0.35 -2.33
N VAL A 182 13.91 0.57 -1.01
CA VAL A 182 15.23 0.82 -0.42
C VAL A 182 16.18 -0.33 -0.70
N ALA A 183 15.77 -1.57 -0.41
CA ALA A 183 16.63 -2.74 -0.60
C ALA A 183 16.98 -2.98 -2.07
N GLN A 184 15.99 -2.86 -2.98
CA GLN A 184 16.23 -3.02 -4.42
C GLN A 184 17.16 -1.94 -4.96
N THR A 185 16.96 -0.68 -4.58
CA THR A 185 17.82 0.44 -4.99
C THR A 185 19.23 0.28 -4.44
N TYR A 186 19.35 -0.13 -3.18
CA TYR A 186 20.64 -0.41 -2.54
C TYR A 186 21.40 -1.55 -3.23
N PHE A 187 20.77 -2.70 -3.48
CA PHE A 187 21.43 -3.81 -4.16
C PHE A 187 21.76 -3.50 -5.61
N SER A 188 20.92 -2.71 -6.30
CA SER A 188 21.23 -2.18 -7.63
C SER A 188 22.52 -1.34 -7.60
N MET A 189 22.63 -0.44 -6.63
CA MET A 189 23.83 0.40 -6.43
C MET A 189 25.07 -0.45 -6.11
N ARG A 190 24.95 -1.47 -5.24
CA ARG A 190 26.06 -2.39 -4.93
C ARG A 190 26.51 -3.20 -6.14
N GLY A 191 25.56 -3.65 -6.96
CA GLY A 191 25.87 -4.29 -8.24
C GLY A 191 26.71 -3.38 -9.14
N LEU A 192 26.32 -2.10 -9.25
CA LEU A 192 27.07 -1.10 -10.03
C LEU A 192 28.47 -0.83 -9.43
N ASP A 193 28.59 -0.74 -8.09
CA ASP A 193 29.91 -0.55 -7.45
C ASP A 193 30.87 -1.67 -7.82
N THR A 194 30.40 -2.94 -7.78
CA THR A 194 31.20 -4.12 -8.16
C THR A 194 31.51 -4.11 -9.67
N GLU A 195 30.53 -3.80 -10.51
CA GLU A 195 30.72 -3.72 -11.98
C GLU A 195 31.73 -2.63 -12.36
N ARG A 196 31.69 -1.47 -11.69
CA ARG A 196 32.67 -0.38 -11.86
C ARG A 196 34.09 -0.83 -11.47
N ALA A 197 34.25 -1.59 -10.40
CA ALA A 197 35.56 -2.14 -10.01
C ALA A 197 36.15 -3.05 -11.11
N VAL A 198 35.31 -3.93 -11.69
CA VAL A 198 35.69 -4.77 -12.83
C VAL A 198 36.11 -3.92 -14.04
N LEU A 199 35.31 -2.90 -14.40
CA LEU A 199 35.63 -2.02 -15.53
C LEU A 199 36.90 -1.19 -15.30
N ARG A 200 37.15 -0.68 -14.09
CA ARG A 200 38.40 0.02 -13.74
C ARG A 200 39.65 -0.89 -13.94
N THR A 201 39.49 -2.19 -13.59
CA THR A 201 40.53 -3.19 -13.84
C THR A 201 40.71 -3.43 -15.35
N ALA A 202 39.61 -3.52 -16.12
CA ALA A 202 39.63 -3.65 -17.58
C ALA A 202 40.33 -2.44 -18.24
N LEU A 203 40.00 -1.22 -17.83
CA LEU A 203 40.62 0.01 -18.33
C LEU A 203 42.13 0.05 -18.10
N THR A 204 42.58 -0.40 -16.92
CA THR A 204 44.02 -0.48 -16.61
C THR A 204 44.73 -1.44 -17.57
N ALA A 205 44.14 -2.60 -17.83
CA ALA A 205 44.70 -3.57 -18.78
C ALA A 205 44.67 -3.06 -20.23
N GLN A 206 43.59 -2.40 -20.66
CA GLN A 206 43.45 -1.84 -22.01
C GLN A 206 44.42 -0.67 -22.24
N ARG A 207 44.61 0.23 -21.25
CA ARG A 207 45.60 1.33 -21.35
C ARG A 207 47.01 0.77 -21.52
N ALA A 208 47.39 -0.26 -20.75
CA ALA A 208 48.64 -0.93 -20.91
C ALA A 208 48.83 -1.59 -22.30
N ALA A 209 47.74 -2.14 -22.86
CA ALA A 209 47.72 -2.69 -24.20
C ALA A 209 47.94 -1.62 -25.28
N VAL A 210 47.24 -0.49 -25.21
CA VAL A 210 47.43 0.64 -26.13
C VAL A 210 48.86 1.14 -26.09
N GLU A 211 49.42 1.40 -24.89
CA GLU A 211 50.79 1.87 -24.72
C GLU A 211 51.81 0.89 -25.31
N LEU A 212 51.62 -0.41 -25.10
CA LEU A 212 52.50 -1.43 -25.68
C LEU A 212 52.43 -1.39 -27.21
N ASN A 213 51.25 -1.29 -27.79
CA ASN A 213 51.08 -1.27 -29.26
C ASN A 213 51.56 0.01 -29.88
N GLU A 214 51.44 1.15 -29.20
CA GLU A 214 52.06 2.40 -29.68
C GLU A 214 53.60 2.31 -29.75
N ARG A 215 54.22 1.62 -28.79
CA ARG A 215 55.66 1.33 -28.86
C ARG A 215 56.02 0.46 -30.07
N ARG A 216 55.19 -0.54 -30.36
CA ARG A 216 55.36 -1.48 -31.50
C ARG A 216 55.16 -0.77 -32.85
N VAL A 217 54.21 0.17 -32.99
CA VAL A 217 54.02 1.00 -34.17
C VAL A 217 55.27 1.88 -34.42
N ARG A 218 55.79 2.55 -33.35
CA ARG A 218 57.00 3.35 -33.46
C ARG A 218 58.26 2.52 -33.87
N ALA A 219 58.24 1.21 -33.54
CA ALA A 219 59.26 0.28 -33.95
C ALA A 219 59.02 -0.35 -35.37
N GLY A 220 57.93 0.01 -36.06
CA GLY A 220 57.55 -0.49 -37.36
C GLY A 220 57.05 -1.97 -37.36
N LEU A 221 56.66 -2.47 -36.17
CA LEU A 221 56.31 -3.90 -35.98
C LEU A 221 54.84 -4.21 -36.24
N ILE A 222 53.96 -3.24 -36.15
CA ILE A 222 52.51 -3.36 -36.40
C ILE A 222 51.95 -2.12 -37.08
N SER A 223 50.76 -2.23 -37.64
CA SER A 223 50.05 -1.13 -38.31
C SER A 223 49.44 -0.16 -37.28
N ASP A 224 49.40 1.13 -37.63
CA ASP A 224 48.71 2.13 -36.82
C ASP A 224 47.20 1.83 -36.68
N ILE A 225 46.59 1.20 -37.68
CA ILE A 225 45.19 0.79 -37.66
C ILE A 225 44.85 -0.11 -36.45
N ASP A 226 45.80 -0.92 -35.98
CA ASP A 226 45.60 -1.77 -34.84
C ASP A 226 45.55 -0.99 -33.53
N VAL A 227 46.38 0.07 -33.43
CA VAL A 227 46.36 1.00 -32.30
C VAL A 227 45.04 1.79 -32.27
N GLN A 228 44.61 2.28 -33.44
CA GLN A 228 43.35 3.03 -33.51
C GLN A 228 42.12 2.14 -33.12
N ARG A 229 42.10 0.87 -33.50
CA ARG A 229 41.06 -0.08 -33.06
C ARG A 229 41.05 -0.25 -31.53
N GLN A 230 42.22 -0.38 -30.92
CA GLN A 230 42.33 -0.51 -29.47
C GLN A 230 41.96 0.76 -28.72
N ARG A 231 42.34 1.96 -29.23
CA ARG A 231 41.92 3.25 -28.68
C ARG A 231 40.38 3.39 -28.74
N MET A 232 39.75 2.94 -29.84
CA MET A 232 38.29 2.90 -29.95
C MET A 232 37.65 1.98 -28.90
N SER A 233 38.23 0.79 -28.68
CA SER A 233 37.77 -0.13 -27.64
C SER A 233 37.94 0.45 -26.21
N LEU A 234 39.08 1.13 -25.95
CA LEU A 234 39.33 1.83 -24.71
C LEU A 234 38.30 2.94 -24.46
N ALA A 235 38.05 3.78 -25.46
CA ALA A 235 37.05 4.85 -25.37
C ALA A 235 35.62 4.32 -25.12
N ALA A 236 35.27 3.17 -25.71
CA ALA A 236 33.99 2.50 -25.44
C ALA A 236 33.91 2.07 -23.97
N THR A 237 34.96 1.45 -23.41
CA THR A 237 34.99 1.03 -21.99
C THR A 237 34.98 2.23 -21.03
N GLU A 238 35.63 3.36 -21.39
CA GLU A 238 35.56 4.60 -20.63
C GLU A 238 34.13 5.18 -20.62
N THR A 239 33.43 5.10 -21.77
CA THR A 239 32.03 5.50 -21.88
C THR A 239 31.10 4.62 -21.03
N ASP A 240 31.35 3.30 -21.02
CA ASP A 240 30.63 2.37 -20.16
C ASP A 240 30.80 2.75 -18.69
N LEU A 241 32.04 2.99 -18.25
CA LEU A 241 32.33 3.38 -16.87
C LEU A 241 31.59 4.68 -16.47
N ALA A 242 31.64 5.71 -17.32
CA ALA A 242 30.92 6.96 -17.09
C ALA A 242 29.40 6.75 -17.00
N THR A 243 28.87 5.79 -17.79
CA THR A 243 27.46 5.40 -17.73
C THR A 243 27.10 4.78 -16.40
N LEU A 244 27.92 3.85 -15.89
CA LEU A 244 27.71 3.24 -14.58
C LEU A 244 27.83 4.26 -13.44
N GLU A 245 28.77 5.20 -13.53
CA GLU A 245 28.91 6.30 -12.56
C GLU A 245 27.67 7.16 -12.49
N ARG A 246 27.12 7.54 -13.64
CA ARG A 246 25.85 8.26 -13.70
C ARG A 246 24.70 7.46 -13.09
N GLN A 247 24.58 6.17 -13.41
CA GLN A 247 23.52 5.32 -12.85
C GLN A 247 23.64 5.17 -11.33
N ARG A 248 24.85 4.98 -10.82
CA ARG A 248 25.11 4.92 -9.38
C ARG A 248 24.66 6.18 -8.65
N THR A 249 25.02 7.35 -9.22
CA THR A 249 24.58 8.65 -8.67
C THR A 249 23.07 8.78 -8.63
N LEU A 250 22.37 8.32 -9.67
CA LEU A 250 20.90 8.35 -9.70
C LEU A 250 20.29 7.43 -8.62
N TYR A 251 20.86 6.24 -8.39
CA TYR A 251 20.41 5.36 -7.30
C TYR A 251 20.71 5.95 -5.91
N GLU A 252 21.84 6.63 -5.74
CA GLU A 252 22.16 7.33 -4.49
C GLU A 252 21.15 8.45 -4.21
N HIS A 253 20.78 9.25 -5.22
CA HIS A 253 19.73 10.26 -5.08
C HIS A 253 18.36 9.63 -4.78
N ALA A 254 18.02 8.50 -5.40
CA ALA A 254 16.78 7.78 -5.12
C ALA A 254 16.75 7.25 -3.67
N LEU A 255 17.87 6.72 -3.17
CA LEU A 255 17.99 6.31 -1.75
C LEU A 255 17.79 7.50 -0.81
N ALA A 256 18.37 8.67 -1.12
CA ALA A 256 18.17 9.86 -0.31
C ALA A 256 16.68 10.20 -0.16
N VAL A 257 15.92 10.17 -1.25
CA VAL A 257 14.46 10.41 -1.22
C VAL A 257 13.74 9.33 -0.40
N LEU A 258 14.13 8.06 -0.58
CA LEU A 258 13.51 6.94 0.14
C LEU A 258 13.74 7.02 1.65
N VAL A 259 14.92 7.47 2.10
CA VAL A 259 15.20 7.68 3.53
C VAL A 259 14.70 9.03 4.07
N GLY A 260 14.15 9.89 3.20
CA GLY A 260 13.59 11.19 3.58
C GLY A 260 14.64 12.29 3.77
N GLU A 261 15.80 12.18 3.08
CA GLU A 261 16.89 13.14 3.17
C GLU A 261 17.11 13.90 1.85
N VAL A 262 17.81 15.02 1.95
CA VAL A 262 18.16 15.84 0.78
C VAL A 262 19.35 15.20 0.06
N ALA A 263 19.19 14.94 -1.26
CA ALA A 263 20.20 14.25 -2.05
C ALA A 263 21.58 14.92 -2.02
N SER A 264 21.66 16.25 -1.86
CA SER A 264 22.94 16.98 -1.81
C SER A 264 23.77 16.77 -0.54
N SER A 265 23.17 16.26 0.53
CA SER A 265 23.84 15.94 1.80
C SER A 265 23.92 14.43 2.08
N PHE A 266 23.38 13.62 1.19
CA PHE A 266 23.33 12.18 1.33
C PHE A 266 24.44 11.51 0.52
N ALA A 267 25.14 10.55 1.13
CA ALA A 267 26.13 9.75 0.44
C ALA A 267 26.18 8.33 1.03
N VAL A 268 26.37 7.35 0.16
CA VAL A 268 26.62 5.95 0.52
C VAL A 268 28.01 5.56 0.01
N ALA A 269 28.91 5.20 0.92
CA ALA A 269 30.28 4.81 0.57
C ALA A 269 30.30 3.58 -0.35
N GLU A 270 31.23 3.58 -1.33
CA GLU A 270 31.54 2.37 -2.10
C GLU A 270 32.04 1.28 -1.17
N ARG A 271 31.58 0.05 -1.39
CA ARG A 271 31.97 -1.11 -0.59
C ARG A 271 31.89 -2.37 -1.41
N ASP A 272 32.82 -3.28 -1.16
CA ASP A 272 32.76 -4.62 -1.76
C ASP A 272 31.51 -5.38 -1.31
N TRP A 273 30.89 -6.04 -2.24
CA TRP A 273 29.66 -6.79 -2.01
C TRP A 273 29.96 -8.28 -1.81
N THR A 274 30.07 -8.70 -0.56
CA THR A 274 30.42 -10.08 -0.17
C THR A 274 29.26 -10.89 0.41
N GLY A 275 28.07 -10.30 0.60
CA GLY A 275 26.90 -10.95 1.20
C GLY A 275 26.49 -12.25 0.50
N ALA A 276 25.97 -13.21 1.25
CA ALA A 276 25.29 -14.38 0.72
C ALA A 276 23.83 -14.07 0.42
N LEU A 277 23.27 -14.70 -0.62
CA LEU A 277 21.85 -14.58 -0.93
C LEU A 277 21.05 -15.40 0.09
N PRO A 278 20.09 -14.80 0.82
CA PRO A 278 19.24 -15.55 1.72
C PRO A 278 18.28 -16.45 0.97
N VAL A 279 18.00 -17.64 1.52
CA VAL A 279 16.97 -18.54 0.99
C VAL A 279 15.64 -18.17 1.64
N ILE A 280 14.66 -17.80 0.82
CA ILE A 280 13.34 -17.36 1.25
C ILE A 280 12.33 -18.46 0.95
N PRO A 281 11.70 -19.07 1.97
CA PRO A 281 10.69 -20.09 1.75
C PRO A 281 9.37 -19.45 1.29
N PRO A 282 8.78 -19.88 0.16
CA PRO A 282 7.55 -19.27 -0.37
C PRO A 282 6.30 -19.59 0.46
N GLY A 283 6.35 -20.59 1.36
CA GLY A 283 5.18 -21.04 2.10
C GLY A 283 4.14 -21.74 1.23
N ILE A 284 2.90 -21.81 1.72
CA ILE A 284 1.76 -22.36 0.98
C ILE A 284 0.84 -21.24 0.46
N PRO A 285 0.19 -21.42 -0.69
CA PRO A 285 -0.65 -20.38 -1.31
C PRO A 285 -1.76 -19.82 -0.40
N SER A 286 -2.37 -20.65 0.44
CA SER A 286 -3.43 -20.22 1.34
C SER A 286 -2.98 -19.23 2.42
N THR A 287 -1.72 -19.31 2.88
CA THR A 287 -1.18 -18.37 3.88
C THR A 287 -0.80 -17.02 3.29
N LEU A 288 -0.55 -16.97 1.97
CA LEU A 288 -0.21 -15.74 1.25
C LEU A 288 -1.30 -14.68 1.42
N LEU A 289 -2.57 -15.06 1.23
CA LEU A 289 -3.70 -14.13 1.29
C LEU A 289 -3.87 -13.50 2.68
N ALA A 290 -3.57 -14.26 3.73
CA ALA A 290 -3.64 -13.76 5.11
C ALA A 290 -2.47 -12.84 5.48
N ARG A 291 -1.36 -12.91 4.74
CA ARG A 291 -0.13 -12.15 5.05
C ARG A 291 -0.03 -10.84 4.29
N ARG A 292 -0.57 -10.76 3.09
CA ARG A 292 -0.46 -9.56 2.24
C ARG A 292 -1.37 -8.43 2.74
N PRO A 293 -0.79 -7.27 3.07
CA PRO A 293 -1.58 -6.15 3.58
C PRO A 293 -2.55 -5.56 2.56
N ASP A 294 -2.22 -5.58 1.26
CA ASP A 294 -3.07 -5.10 0.16
C ASP A 294 -4.32 -5.98 -0.01
N VAL A 295 -4.19 -7.30 0.13
CA VAL A 295 -5.31 -8.25 0.12
C VAL A 295 -6.21 -8.03 1.35
N SER A 296 -5.62 -7.85 2.53
CA SER A 296 -6.35 -7.53 3.76
C SER A 296 -7.11 -6.19 3.66
N ALA A 297 -6.51 -5.17 3.03
CA ALA A 297 -7.18 -3.90 2.77
C ALA A 297 -8.39 -4.06 1.84
N ALA A 298 -8.25 -4.84 0.77
CA ALA A 298 -9.34 -5.12 -0.16
C ALA A 298 -10.48 -5.91 0.53
N GLN A 299 -10.15 -6.86 1.41
CA GLN A 299 -11.15 -7.58 2.21
C GLN A 299 -11.91 -6.63 3.15
N SER A 300 -11.21 -5.75 3.85
CA SER A 300 -11.84 -4.74 4.72
C SER A 300 -12.73 -3.79 3.91
N SER A 301 -12.36 -3.45 2.67
CA SER A 301 -13.18 -2.63 1.78
C SER A 301 -14.49 -3.31 1.39
N ILE A 302 -14.50 -4.65 1.20
CA ILE A 302 -15.75 -5.41 0.98
C ILE A 302 -16.66 -5.27 2.20
N LEU A 303 -16.12 -5.48 3.40
CA LEU A 303 -16.91 -5.38 4.64
C LEU A 303 -17.47 -3.97 4.84
N SER A 304 -16.70 -2.93 4.52
CA SER A 304 -17.17 -1.55 4.54
C SER A 304 -18.31 -1.32 3.54
N ALA A 305 -18.18 -1.78 2.28
CA ALA A 305 -19.21 -1.66 1.26
C ALA A 305 -20.50 -2.40 1.66
N GLN A 306 -20.39 -3.60 2.23
CA GLN A 306 -21.54 -4.35 2.77
C GLN A 306 -22.23 -3.62 3.92
N ALA A 307 -21.47 -3.01 4.82
CA ALA A 307 -22.03 -2.22 5.90
C ALA A 307 -22.76 -0.98 5.36
N ARG A 308 -22.24 -0.29 4.33
CA ARG A 308 -22.91 0.82 3.62
C ARG A 308 -24.19 0.36 2.92
N LEU A 309 -24.17 -0.81 2.30
CA LEU A 309 -25.37 -1.41 1.72
C LEU A 309 -26.45 -1.64 2.80
N GLY A 310 -26.06 -2.20 3.95
CA GLY A 310 -26.96 -2.38 5.09
C GLY A 310 -27.52 -1.05 5.63
N ALA A 311 -26.71 -0.01 5.70
CA ALA A 311 -27.19 1.33 6.07
C ALA A 311 -28.19 1.91 5.05
N SER A 312 -27.97 1.68 3.75
CA SER A 312 -28.88 2.09 2.67
C SER A 312 -30.19 1.31 2.71
N GLN A 313 -30.18 0.02 3.06
CA GLN A 313 -31.37 -0.78 3.30
C GLN A 313 -32.15 -0.28 4.51
N ALA A 314 -31.47 0.02 5.61
CA ALA A 314 -32.07 0.56 6.83
C ALA A 314 -32.74 1.92 6.61
N ALA A 315 -32.31 2.72 5.63
CA ALA A 315 -32.92 3.99 5.26
C ALA A 315 -34.35 3.89 4.68
N TRP A 316 -34.83 2.68 4.38
CA TRP A 316 -36.23 2.44 3.96
C TRP A 316 -37.19 2.36 5.16
N PHE A 317 -36.68 2.25 6.38
CA PHE A 317 -37.47 2.17 7.59
C PHE A 317 -37.62 3.55 8.25
N PRO A 318 -38.61 3.74 9.14
CA PRO A 318 -38.77 4.99 9.87
C PRO A 318 -37.58 5.31 10.78
N SER A 319 -37.21 6.59 10.87
CA SER A 319 -36.25 7.07 11.89
C SER A 319 -37.01 7.69 13.06
N LEU A 320 -36.54 7.41 14.30
CA LEU A 320 -37.08 7.97 15.54
C LEU A 320 -36.05 8.92 16.14
N SER A 321 -36.38 10.20 16.20
CA SER A 321 -35.57 11.24 16.84
C SER A 321 -36.23 11.67 18.14
N LEU A 322 -35.49 11.65 19.25
CA LEU A 322 -35.89 12.23 20.53
C LEU A 322 -35.22 13.58 20.68
N THR A 323 -35.99 14.57 21.05
CA THR A 323 -35.51 15.93 21.26
C THR A 323 -35.95 16.50 22.60
N THR A 324 -35.12 17.25 23.25
CA THR A 324 -35.52 18.09 24.39
C THR A 324 -34.84 19.45 24.24
N SER A 325 -35.55 20.47 24.60
CA SER A 325 -35.03 21.82 24.66
C SER A 325 -35.39 22.48 26.00
N SER A 326 -34.51 23.31 26.49
CA SER A 326 -34.78 24.19 27.63
C SER A 326 -34.07 25.51 27.38
N GLY A 327 -34.79 26.62 27.66
CA GLY A 327 -34.26 27.93 27.37
C GLY A 327 -35.11 29.07 27.90
N PHE A 328 -34.86 30.26 27.40
CA PHE A 328 -35.55 31.48 27.74
C PHE A 328 -35.94 32.20 26.46
N ALA A 329 -37.14 32.75 26.44
CA ALA A 329 -37.65 33.56 25.34
C ALA A 329 -38.35 34.82 25.85
N SER A 330 -37.91 36.01 25.43
CA SER A 330 -38.42 37.27 25.92
C SER A 330 -38.44 38.33 24.80
N PRO A 331 -39.48 39.20 24.76
CA PRO A 331 -39.48 40.34 23.85
C PRO A 331 -38.46 41.42 24.25
N GLU A 332 -38.01 41.43 25.52
CA GLU A 332 -37.04 42.37 26.05
C GLU A 332 -35.77 41.64 26.48
N LEU A 333 -34.61 42.08 26.01
CA LEU A 333 -33.32 41.51 26.36
C LEU A 333 -33.00 41.56 27.87
N SER A 334 -33.44 42.64 28.54
CA SER A 334 -33.31 42.83 29.99
C SER A 334 -34.06 41.80 30.85
N HIS A 335 -35.06 41.17 30.28
CA HIS A 335 -35.92 40.19 30.95
C HIS A 335 -35.62 38.75 30.54
N LEU A 336 -34.62 38.50 29.64
CA LEU A 336 -34.35 37.20 29.02
C LEU A 336 -34.08 36.08 30.05
N PHE A 337 -33.40 36.36 31.13
CA PHE A 337 -33.05 35.35 32.15
C PHE A 337 -33.96 35.29 33.35
N ARG A 338 -35.20 35.83 33.25
CA ARG A 338 -36.19 35.70 34.33
C ARG A 338 -36.84 34.31 34.27
N THR A 339 -37.11 33.71 35.42
CA THR A 339 -37.76 32.39 35.53
C THR A 339 -39.15 32.34 34.88
N SER A 340 -39.82 33.49 34.79
CA SER A 340 -41.17 33.64 34.17
C SER A 340 -41.15 33.49 32.64
N VAL A 341 -39.99 33.53 32.00
CA VAL A 341 -39.83 33.35 30.54
C VAL A 341 -39.04 32.08 30.19
N LEU A 342 -38.93 31.13 31.16
CA LEU A 342 -38.40 29.80 30.93
C LEU A 342 -39.31 29.01 30.00
N ASP A 343 -38.75 28.46 28.95
CA ASP A 343 -39.40 27.59 28.00
C ASP A 343 -38.72 26.24 27.98
N TRP A 344 -39.49 25.15 27.90
CA TRP A 344 -38.95 23.81 27.73
C TRP A 344 -39.89 22.93 26.90
N ALA A 345 -39.32 22.02 26.18
CA ALA A 345 -40.07 21.03 25.38
C ALA A 345 -39.35 19.67 25.42
N ILE A 346 -40.11 18.60 25.43
CA ILE A 346 -39.65 17.22 25.23
C ILE A 346 -40.53 16.61 24.12
N GLY A 347 -39.92 16.00 23.12
CA GLY A 347 -40.66 15.44 22.00
C GLY A 347 -39.93 14.24 21.36
N GLY A 348 -40.71 13.43 20.69
CA GLY A 348 -40.21 12.38 19.80
C GLY A 348 -40.86 12.52 18.43
N VAL A 349 -40.07 12.41 17.37
CA VAL A 349 -40.53 12.50 15.97
C VAL A 349 -40.18 11.21 15.27
N LEU A 350 -41.24 10.50 14.80
CA LEU A 350 -41.09 9.37 13.89
C LEU A 350 -41.25 9.87 12.46
N SER A 351 -40.23 9.71 11.62
CA SER A 351 -40.21 10.18 10.24
C SER A 351 -40.04 9.01 9.27
N LEU A 352 -40.93 8.91 8.30
CA LEU A 352 -40.84 7.95 7.20
C LEU A 352 -41.11 8.71 5.88
N PRO A 353 -40.12 8.88 5.02
CA PRO A 353 -40.36 9.47 3.70
C PRO A 353 -41.16 8.50 2.80
N LEU A 354 -42.37 8.89 2.40
CA LEU A 354 -43.23 8.08 1.54
C LEU A 354 -42.83 8.22 0.06
N PHE A 355 -42.46 9.42 -0.36
CA PHE A 355 -42.01 9.73 -1.71
C PHE A 355 -40.78 10.65 -1.65
N ASP A 356 -39.74 10.28 -2.34
CA ASP A 356 -38.43 10.99 -2.34
C ASP A 356 -37.82 11.15 -3.74
N GLY A 357 -38.62 10.95 -4.80
CA GLY A 357 -38.19 11.04 -6.19
C GLY A 357 -37.19 9.97 -6.60
N GLY A 358 -37.13 8.81 -5.90
CA GLY A 358 -36.25 7.70 -6.21
C GLY A 358 -34.86 7.78 -5.52
N ARG A 359 -34.66 8.73 -4.60
CA ARG A 359 -33.35 8.94 -3.91
C ARG A 359 -32.89 7.69 -3.17
N ARG A 360 -33.76 7.03 -2.39
CA ARG A 360 -33.43 5.81 -1.64
C ARG A 360 -33.11 4.63 -2.55
N GLU A 361 -33.89 4.48 -3.64
CA GLU A 361 -33.64 3.45 -4.65
C GLU A 361 -32.28 3.64 -5.33
N ALA A 362 -31.95 4.87 -5.72
CA ALA A 362 -30.64 5.20 -6.29
C ALA A 362 -29.51 4.98 -5.29
N GLY A 363 -29.70 5.34 -4.02
CA GLY A 363 -28.75 5.07 -2.93
C GLY A 363 -28.51 3.58 -2.73
N LEU A 364 -29.57 2.75 -2.72
CA LEU A 364 -29.47 1.30 -2.58
C LEU A 364 -28.74 0.67 -3.79
N LYS A 365 -29.09 1.05 -5.01
CA LYS A 365 -28.42 0.59 -6.24
C LYS A 365 -26.95 0.99 -6.26
N GLY A 366 -26.63 2.22 -5.86
CA GLY A 366 -25.24 2.68 -5.75
C GLY A 366 -24.45 1.87 -4.73
N ALA A 367 -25.01 1.61 -3.54
CA ALA A 367 -24.37 0.79 -2.52
C ALA A 367 -24.20 -0.67 -2.94
N SER A 368 -25.16 -1.24 -3.69
CA SER A 368 -25.02 -2.59 -4.26
C SER A 368 -23.88 -2.65 -5.28
N ALA A 369 -23.80 -1.68 -6.19
CA ALA A 369 -22.72 -1.60 -7.16
C ALA A 369 -21.34 -1.41 -6.51
N GLU A 370 -21.26 -0.72 -5.36
CA GLU A 370 -20.03 -0.57 -4.57
C GLU A 370 -19.57 -1.92 -4.00
N VAL A 371 -20.50 -2.79 -3.56
CA VAL A 371 -20.16 -4.17 -3.14
C VAL A 371 -19.60 -4.96 -4.32
N ASP A 372 -20.23 -4.91 -5.49
CA ASP A 372 -19.76 -5.60 -6.69
C ASP A 372 -18.37 -5.12 -7.12
N LEU A 373 -18.14 -3.80 -7.07
CA LEU A 373 -16.84 -3.18 -7.34
C LEU A 373 -15.77 -3.69 -6.34
N SER A 374 -16.08 -3.71 -5.05
CA SER A 374 -15.16 -4.17 -4.00
C SER A 374 -14.80 -5.64 -4.14
N LEU A 375 -15.78 -6.49 -4.53
CA LEU A 375 -15.56 -7.92 -4.83
C LEU A 375 -14.65 -8.12 -6.05
N ALA A 376 -14.88 -7.36 -7.13
CA ALA A 376 -14.03 -7.41 -8.31
C ALA A 376 -12.59 -6.97 -8.00
N THR A 377 -12.44 -5.89 -7.23
CA THR A 377 -11.13 -5.38 -6.77
C THR A 377 -10.40 -6.40 -5.90
N TYR A 378 -11.09 -7.04 -4.97
CA TYR A 378 -10.50 -8.11 -4.14
C TYR A 378 -10.02 -9.28 -4.99
N ARG A 379 -10.86 -9.73 -5.95
CA ARG A 379 -10.48 -10.80 -6.88
C ARG A 379 -9.23 -10.45 -7.68
N GLU A 380 -9.14 -9.23 -8.18
CA GLU A 380 -7.97 -8.72 -8.89
C GLU A 380 -6.72 -8.75 -8.02
N GLN A 381 -6.80 -8.25 -6.77
CA GLN A 381 -5.67 -8.26 -5.82
C GLN A 381 -5.20 -9.69 -5.51
N VAL A 382 -6.12 -10.64 -5.36
CA VAL A 382 -5.78 -12.06 -5.18
C VAL A 382 -5.02 -12.62 -6.39
N LEU A 383 -5.49 -12.34 -7.60
CA LEU A 383 -4.83 -12.80 -8.83
C LEU A 383 -3.43 -12.18 -8.99
N ILE A 384 -3.30 -10.87 -8.70
CA ILE A 384 -2.01 -10.18 -8.70
C ILE A 384 -1.07 -10.78 -7.65
N ALA A 385 -1.59 -11.11 -6.47
CA ALA A 385 -0.79 -11.70 -5.40
C ALA A 385 -0.17 -13.03 -5.82
N PHE A 386 -0.95 -13.92 -6.44
CA PHE A 386 -0.42 -15.19 -6.96
C PHE A 386 0.58 -14.99 -8.10
N LYS A 387 0.23 -14.13 -9.07
CA LYS A 387 1.12 -13.78 -10.18
C LYS A 387 2.47 -13.26 -9.68
N ASP A 388 2.47 -12.33 -8.72
CA ASP A 388 3.70 -11.74 -8.17
C ASP A 388 4.63 -12.81 -7.59
N VAL A 389 4.09 -13.78 -6.85
CA VAL A 389 4.90 -14.87 -6.26
C VAL A 389 5.43 -15.80 -7.34
N GLU A 390 4.58 -16.24 -8.30
CA GLU A 390 4.99 -17.11 -9.39
C GLU A 390 6.08 -16.47 -10.27
N ASP A 391 5.93 -15.18 -10.59
CA ASP A 391 6.92 -14.43 -11.37
C ASP A 391 8.30 -14.39 -10.66
N GLN A 392 8.31 -14.18 -9.33
CA GLN A 392 9.57 -14.15 -8.58
C GLN A 392 10.19 -15.55 -8.44
N LEU A 393 9.39 -16.59 -8.21
CA LEU A 393 9.88 -17.98 -8.14
C LEU A 393 10.47 -18.43 -9.46
N ALA A 394 9.77 -18.21 -10.58
CA ALA A 394 10.26 -18.49 -11.92
C ALA A 394 11.57 -17.76 -12.21
N SER A 395 11.62 -16.46 -11.87
CA SER A 395 12.81 -15.63 -12.06
C SER A 395 14.00 -16.14 -11.25
N LEU A 396 13.81 -16.49 -9.97
CA LEU A 396 14.86 -17.03 -9.12
C LEU A 396 15.41 -18.35 -9.65
N ARG A 397 14.55 -19.25 -10.10
CA ARG A 397 14.95 -20.54 -10.71
C ARG A 397 15.82 -20.31 -11.95
N ILE A 398 15.34 -19.50 -12.88
CA ILE A 398 16.05 -19.21 -14.14
C ILE A 398 17.37 -18.48 -13.88
N LEU A 399 17.38 -17.49 -12.98
CA LEU A 399 18.60 -16.77 -12.60
C LEU A 399 19.63 -17.66 -11.88
N SER A 400 19.17 -18.66 -11.13
CA SER A 400 20.08 -19.65 -10.52
C SER A 400 20.78 -20.47 -11.60
N ASP A 401 20.05 -21.01 -12.57
CA ASP A 401 20.61 -21.76 -13.69
C ASP A 401 21.56 -20.88 -14.53
N GLN A 402 21.18 -19.62 -14.76
CA GLN A 402 22.01 -18.64 -15.46
C GLN A 402 23.29 -18.30 -14.68
N ALA A 403 23.23 -18.20 -13.35
CA ALA A 403 24.40 -17.97 -12.52
C ALA A 403 25.41 -19.12 -12.64
N ASP A 404 24.94 -20.37 -12.61
CA ASP A 404 25.81 -21.54 -12.77
C ASP A 404 26.48 -21.58 -14.15
N ILE A 405 25.76 -21.20 -15.21
CA ILE A 405 26.33 -21.12 -16.57
C ILE A 405 27.38 -20.01 -16.64
N GLN A 406 27.07 -18.81 -16.14
CA GLN A 406 28.02 -17.69 -16.16
C GLN A 406 29.26 -17.95 -15.29
N GLN A 407 29.09 -18.62 -14.15
CA GLN A 407 30.21 -18.99 -13.29
C GLN A 407 31.15 -20.01 -13.99
N ARG A 408 30.60 -20.97 -14.74
CA ARG A 408 31.39 -21.88 -15.56
C ARG A 408 32.13 -21.13 -16.67
N ALA A 409 31.45 -20.19 -17.35
CA ALA A 409 32.07 -19.37 -18.39
C ALA A 409 33.22 -18.54 -17.84
N LEU A 410 33.06 -17.89 -16.65
CA LEU A 410 34.13 -17.18 -15.97
C LEU A 410 35.32 -18.09 -15.62
N THR A 411 35.05 -19.30 -15.09
CA THR A 411 36.09 -20.26 -14.76
C THR A 411 36.92 -20.65 -15.99
N LEU A 412 36.27 -20.86 -17.13
CA LEU A 412 36.95 -21.19 -18.42
C LEU A 412 37.73 -19.97 -18.93
N ALA A 413 37.18 -18.75 -18.88
CA ALA A 413 37.88 -17.54 -19.28
C ALA A 413 39.13 -17.29 -18.42
N ALA A 414 39.03 -17.43 -17.09
CA ALA A 414 40.18 -17.35 -16.19
C ALA A 414 41.26 -18.39 -16.48
N ARG A 415 40.84 -19.61 -16.83
CA ARG A 415 41.79 -20.67 -17.28
C ARG A 415 42.50 -20.29 -18.57
N ILE A 416 41.80 -19.74 -19.57
CA ILE A 416 42.37 -19.27 -20.82
C ILE A 416 43.40 -18.17 -20.53
N THR A 417 43.07 -17.17 -19.69
CA THR A 417 44.00 -16.11 -19.29
C THR A 417 45.30 -16.68 -18.65
N LYS A 418 45.16 -17.62 -17.71
CA LYS A 418 46.27 -18.28 -17.08
C LYS A 418 47.16 -19.08 -18.07
N LEU A 419 46.56 -19.77 -19.01
CA LEU A 419 47.28 -20.50 -20.07
C LEU A 419 48.00 -19.52 -21.01
N SER A 420 47.34 -18.43 -21.46
CA SER A 420 47.97 -17.41 -22.31
C SER A 420 49.15 -16.70 -21.58
N GLU A 421 49.02 -16.43 -20.30
CA GLU A 421 50.14 -15.92 -19.50
C GLU A 421 51.32 -16.92 -19.41
N SER A 422 51.04 -18.18 -19.25
CA SER A 422 52.09 -19.25 -19.23
C SER A 422 52.79 -19.34 -20.57
N ARG A 423 52.05 -19.37 -21.71
CA ARG A 423 52.61 -19.38 -23.05
C ARG A 423 53.48 -18.16 -23.32
N PHE A 424 53.01 -16.97 -22.91
CA PHE A 424 53.75 -15.74 -23.04
C PHE A 424 55.06 -15.78 -22.27
N ARG A 425 55.08 -16.24 -21.00
CA ARG A 425 56.30 -16.40 -20.23
C ARG A 425 57.32 -17.34 -20.87
N ASN A 426 56.87 -18.36 -21.61
CA ASN A 426 57.69 -19.28 -22.33
C ASN A 426 58.01 -18.86 -23.79
N GLY A 427 57.65 -17.62 -24.17
CA GLY A 427 57.91 -17.09 -25.52
C GLY A 427 57.05 -17.66 -26.62
N LEU A 428 55.99 -18.42 -26.31
CA LEU A 428 55.12 -19.13 -27.23
C LEU A 428 53.88 -18.32 -27.66
N SER A 429 53.64 -17.13 -27.09
CA SER A 429 52.52 -16.26 -27.49
C SER A 429 52.90 -14.78 -27.29
N SER A 430 52.10 -13.88 -27.84
CA SER A 430 52.30 -12.43 -27.72
C SER A 430 51.69 -11.90 -26.41
N LYS A 431 52.18 -10.76 -25.94
CA LYS A 431 51.54 -10.05 -24.84
C LYS A 431 50.08 -9.63 -25.16
N LEU A 432 49.79 -9.37 -26.43
CA LEU A 432 48.46 -9.01 -26.90
C LEU A 432 47.46 -10.16 -26.65
N GLU A 433 47.85 -11.42 -26.94
CA GLU A 433 47.01 -12.59 -26.67
C GLU A 433 46.64 -12.72 -25.19
N VAL A 434 47.58 -12.38 -24.28
CA VAL A 434 47.28 -12.32 -22.83
C VAL A 434 46.28 -11.22 -22.51
N LEU A 435 46.39 -10.04 -23.11
CA LEU A 435 45.54 -8.91 -22.85
C LEU A 435 44.10 -9.16 -23.39
N ASP A 436 43.97 -9.80 -24.54
CA ASP A 436 42.68 -10.22 -25.13
C ASP A 436 41.99 -11.28 -24.26
N ALA A 437 42.75 -12.26 -23.78
CA ALA A 437 42.24 -13.25 -22.85
C ALA A 437 41.76 -12.61 -21.53
N ARG A 438 42.53 -11.68 -20.98
CA ARG A 438 42.15 -10.95 -19.77
C ARG A 438 40.91 -10.10 -19.95
N GLN A 439 40.74 -9.44 -21.10
CA GLN A 439 39.54 -8.69 -21.42
C GLN A 439 38.31 -9.61 -21.47
N SER A 440 38.43 -10.79 -22.09
CA SER A 440 37.34 -11.78 -22.13
C SER A 440 36.95 -12.30 -20.73
N GLU A 441 37.94 -12.49 -19.85
CA GLU A 441 37.71 -12.85 -18.46
C GLU A 441 36.94 -11.76 -17.71
N LEU A 442 37.35 -10.49 -17.82
CA LEU A 442 36.68 -9.35 -17.19
C LEU A 442 35.25 -9.13 -17.69
N LEU A 443 35.00 -9.36 -18.98
CA LEU A 443 33.63 -9.34 -19.54
C LEU A 443 32.75 -10.46 -18.95
N SER A 444 33.33 -11.66 -18.74
CA SER A 444 32.63 -12.77 -18.11
C SER A 444 32.35 -12.50 -16.63
N GLU A 445 33.29 -11.90 -15.91
CA GLU A 445 33.17 -11.47 -14.53
C GLU A 445 32.04 -10.43 -14.38
N ARG A 446 31.99 -9.42 -15.27
CA ARG A 446 30.92 -8.43 -15.34
C ARG A 446 29.53 -9.08 -15.43
N LYS A 447 29.36 -10.11 -16.29
CA LYS A 447 28.10 -10.86 -16.43
C LYS A 447 27.71 -11.60 -15.16
N VAL A 448 28.66 -12.20 -14.45
CA VAL A 448 28.42 -12.86 -13.14
C VAL A 448 27.90 -11.84 -12.13
N VAL A 449 28.51 -10.65 -12.06
CA VAL A 449 28.05 -9.56 -11.17
C VAL A 449 26.63 -9.13 -11.49
N GLN A 450 26.29 -8.94 -12.77
CA GLN A 450 24.96 -8.55 -13.21
C GLN A 450 23.89 -9.60 -12.85
N VAL A 451 24.17 -10.89 -13.08
CA VAL A 451 23.25 -11.97 -12.69
C VAL A 451 23.06 -12.00 -11.18
N ARG A 452 24.14 -11.87 -10.41
CA ARG A 452 24.05 -11.81 -8.95
C ARG A 452 23.19 -10.64 -8.48
N ALA A 453 23.38 -9.44 -9.02
CA ALA A 453 22.56 -8.27 -8.69
C ALA A 453 21.08 -8.54 -8.98
N SER A 454 20.77 -9.16 -10.11
CA SER A 454 19.39 -9.56 -10.47
C SER A 454 18.81 -10.56 -9.46
N GLN A 455 19.59 -11.54 -9.00
CA GLN A 455 19.14 -12.49 -7.97
C GLN A 455 18.73 -11.79 -6.67
N TYR A 456 19.49 -10.77 -6.21
CA TYR A 456 19.11 -10.01 -5.01
C TYR A 456 17.83 -9.20 -5.22
N GLN A 457 17.68 -8.55 -6.39
CA GLN A 457 16.46 -7.80 -6.71
C GLN A 457 15.22 -8.68 -6.71
N VAL A 458 15.31 -9.85 -7.34
CA VAL A 458 14.20 -10.82 -7.41
C VAL A 458 13.93 -11.42 -6.02
N THR A 459 14.96 -11.66 -5.20
CA THR A 459 14.79 -12.12 -3.82
C THR A 459 14.02 -11.08 -2.97
N VAL A 460 14.37 -9.81 -3.07
CA VAL A 460 13.60 -8.73 -2.43
C VAL A 460 12.18 -8.64 -2.99
N GLY A 461 12.03 -8.83 -4.31
CA GLY A 461 10.73 -8.92 -4.98
C GLY A 461 9.87 -10.06 -4.42
N LEU A 462 10.46 -11.23 -4.16
CA LEU A 462 9.75 -12.35 -3.53
C LEU A 462 9.30 -12.01 -2.11
N VAL A 463 10.12 -11.35 -1.31
CA VAL A 463 9.73 -10.87 0.02
C VAL A 463 8.52 -9.94 -0.05
N LYS A 464 8.53 -8.98 -1.00
CA LYS A 464 7.39 -8.09 -1.26
C LYS A 464 6.14 -8.88 -1.63
N ALA A 465 6.26 -9.83 -2.55
CA ALA A 465 5.17 -10.66 -3.03
C ALA A 465 4.55 -11.52 -1.92
N LEU A 466 5.36 -11.98 -0.97
CA LEU A 466 4.93 -12.76 0.20
C LEU A 466 4.35 -11.92 1.35
N GLY A 467 4.34 -10.58 1.23
CA GLY A 467 3.78 -9.68 2.24
C GLY A 467 4.76 -9.26 3.35
N GLY A 468 6.07 -9.46 3.16
CA GLY A 468 7.13 -8.92 4.04
C GLY A 468 7.27 -9.57 5.41
N GLY A 469 6.61 -10.69 5.64
CA GLY A 469 6.64 -11.41 6.93
C GLY A 469 7.03 -12.87 6.77
N TRP A 470 8.22 -13.24 7.17
CA TRP A 470 8.69 -14.62 7.24
C TRP A 470 9.86 -14.72 8.20
#